data_b8a6f7b532d2ac40cc2ac7d41eab7566
#
_entry.id   b8a6f7b532d2ac40cc2ac7d41eab7566
#
_cell.length_a   1.000
_cell.length_b   1.000
_cell.length_c   1.000
_cell.angle_alpha   90.00
_cell.angle_beta   90.00
_cell.angle_gamma   90.00
#
_symmetry.space_group_name_H-M   'P 1'
#
loop_
_entity.id
_entity.type
_entity.pdbx_description
1 polymer ?
#
loop_
_entity_poly.entity_id
_entity_poly.type
_entity_poly.pdbx_seq_one_letter_code
_entity_poly.pdbx_strand_id
1 'polypeptide(L)'
;RWRGIMDYFSSAVQIGLTATPKRKFNADTYDYFGEPVYTYSLKDGIKDGFLTPFKVKRIQTTMDEYVYTGDDDILAGEEEISEGEVFEEKDMNKKIVIEGRERKRVQLMLNSINPKEKTLVFCASIAHAGMVRDLINQESVNPPADYCVRVTAKDTTTGDTHLRQFQDNEKTLPTILTTSQKLSTGVDALNIRNIVLMRPVNNMIEFKQIIGRGTRLFEDKFYFTVGDFVGASANFADP
;
A
#
# COMPACT_ATOMS: atom_id res chain seq x y z
N ARG A 1 14.40 -19.97 13.69
CA ARG A 1 13.63 -21.21 13.40
C ARG A 1 13.98 -21.77 12.01
N TRP A 2 13.96 -20.95 10.95
CA TRP A 2 14.30 -21.38 9.59
C TRP A 2 15.79 -21.66 9.40
N ARG A 3 16.70 -20.88 10.01
CA ARG A 3 18.14 -21.06 9.94
C ARG A 3 18.56 -22.47 10.40
N GLY A 4 17.97 -22.98 11.49
CA GLY A 4 18.28 -24.34 11.97
C GLY A 4 17.93 -25.46 10.98
N ILE A 5 16.91 -25.26 10.11
CA ILE A 5 16.60 -26.22 9.04
C ILE A 5 17.67 -26.14 7.94
N MET A 6 18.08 -24.95 7.57
CA MET A 6 19.12 -24.75 6.55
C MET A 6 20.48 -25.27 7.04
N ASP A 7 20.82 -25.05 8.30
CA ASP A 7 22.05 -25.56 8.94
C ASP A 7 22.06 -27.09 9.01
N TYR A 8 20.90 -27.72 9.26
CA TYR A 8 20.75 -29.18 9.26
C TYR A 8 21.05 -29.78 7.87
N PHE A 9 20.66 -29.10 6.80
CA PHE A 9 20.93 -29.50 5.42
C PHE A 9 22.16 -28.80 4.82
N SER A 10 23.17 -28.51 5.64
CA SER A 10 24.38 -27.79 5.22
C SER A 10 25.19 -28.47 4.11
N SER A 11 25.04 -29.79 3.94
CA SER A 11 25.65 -30.56 2.84
C SER A 11 24.91 -30.40 1.49
N ALA A 12 23.72 -29.86 1.49
CA ALA A 12 22.93 -29.62 0.27
C ALA A 12 23.29 -28.26 -0.36
N VAL A 13 23.23 -28.19 -1.67
CA VAL A 13 23.30 -26.90 -2.38
C VAL A 13 22.04 -26.09 -2.08
N GLN A 14 22.24 -24.89 -1.53
CA GLN A 14 21.14 -24.03 -1.12
C GLN A 14 21.09 -22.79 -2.03
N ILE A 15 19.92 -22.53 -2.59
CA ILE A 15 19.66 -21.37 -3.46
C ILE A 15 18.59 -20.50 -2.80
N GLY A 16 18.89 -19.22 -2.61
CA GLY A 16 17.97 -18.20 -2.12
C GLY A 16 17.48 -17.31 -3.27
N LEU A 17 16.16 -17.18 -3.42
CA LEU A 17 15.55 -16.25 -4.36
C LEU A 17 14.71 -15.23 -3.57
N THR A 18 15.00 -13.94 -3.72
CA THR A 18 14.25 -12.88 -3.06
C THR A 18 14.29 -11.58 -3.86
N ALA A 19 13.16 -10.89 -3.93
CA ALA A 19 13.09 -9.54 -4.47
C ALA A 19 13.52 -8.48 -3.43
N THR A 20 13.67 -8.86 -2.15
CA THR A 20 13.90 -7.94 -1.04
C THR A 20 14.87 -8.55 -0.03
N PRO A 21 16.18 -8.66 -0.38
CA PRO A 21 17.18 -9.17 0.55
C PRO A 21 17.25 -8.28 1.79
N LYS A 22 17.40 -8.91 2.96
CA LYS A 22 17.41 -8.21 4.25
C LYS A 22 18.84 -8.07 4.76
N ARG A 23 19.16 -6.89 5.29
CA ARG A 23 20.38 -6.62 6.08
C ARG A 23 19.95 -6.18 7.49
N LYS A 24 19.56 -7.13 8.34
CA LYS A 24 19.18 -6.87 9.74
C LYS A 24 19.84 -7.88 10.65
N PHE A 25 20.23 -7.46 11.85
CA PHE A 25 21.00 -8.21 12.84
C PHE A 25 20.52 -9.66 13.08
N ASN A 26 19.23 -9.96 12.96
CA ASN A 26 18.67 -11.31 13.15
C ASN A 26 18.13 -11.98 11.87
N ALA A 27 18.34 -11.38 10.72
CA ALA A 27 17.81 -11.88 9.43
C ALA A 27 18.59 -11.28 8.26
N ASP A 28 19.93 -11.45 8.28
CA ASP A 28 20.79 -10.98 7.19
C ASP A 28 20.88 -12.07 6.12
N THR A 29 20.37 -11.74 4.93
CA THR A 29 20.40 -12.65 3.78
C THR A 29 21.82 -12.81 3.25
N TYR A 30 22.61 -11.75 3.31
CA TYR A 30 24.00 -11.73 2.84
C TYR A 30 24.95 -12.46 3.77
N ASP A 31 24.66 -12.44 5.08
CA ASP A 31 25.44 -13.17 6.08
C ASP A 31 25.34 -14.69 5.90
N TYR A 32 24.21 -15.16 5.36
CA TYR A 32 23.98 -16.58 5.13
C TYR A 32 24.37 -17.04 3.71
N PHE A 33 23.96 -16.32 2.67
CA PHE A 33 24.12 -16.71 1.27
C PHE A 33 25.32 -16.06 0.58
N GLY A 34 25.97 -15.07 1.22
CA GLY A 34 27.00 -14.25 0.59
C GLY A 34 26.41 -13.19 -0.34
N GLU A 35 27.24 -12.63 -1.19
CA GLU A 35 26.81 -11.67 -2.21
C GLU A 35 25.96 -12.36 -3.30
N PRO A 36 24.96 -11.66 -3.88
CA PRO A 36 24.11 -12.24 -4.91
C PRO A 36 24.91 -12.70 -6.12
N VAL A 37 24.66 -13.92 -6.57
CA VAL A 37 25.22 -14.44 -7.84
C VAL A 37 24.64 -13.71 -9.03
N TYR A 38 23.38 -13.25 -8.93
CA TYR A 38 22.68 -12.49 -9.96
C TYR A 38 21.72 -11.50 -9.34
N THR A 39 21.68 -10.28 -9.88
CA THR A 39 20.73 -9.24 -9.49
C THR A 39 20.01 -8.73 -10.74
N TYR A 40 18.68 -8.74 -10.69
CA TYR A 40 17.81 -8.18 -11.71
C TYR A 40 16.89 -7.16 -11.06
N SER A 41 17.17 -5.90 -11.28
CA SER A 41 16.47 -4.81 -10.58
C SER A 41 15.10 -4.51 -11.19
N LEU A 42 14.25 -3.80 -10.44
CA LEU A 42 12.99 -3.26 -10.95
C LEU A 42 13.21 -2.38 -12.20
N LYS A 43 14.29 -1.60 -12.21
CA LYS A 43 14.69 -0.74 -13.34
C LYS A 43 15.03 -1.58 -14.58
N ASP A 44 15.77 -2.67 -14.41
CA ASP A 44 16.10 -3.58 -15.50
C ASP A 44 14.85 -4.24 -16.06
N GLY A 45 13.96 -4.73 -15.19
CA GLY A 45 12.70 -5.34 -15.61
C GLY A 45 11.76 -4.39 -16.37
N ILE A 46 11.74 -3.10 -16.00
CA ILE A 46 11.01 -2.07 -16.75
C ILE A 46 11.69 -1.79 -18.09
N LYS A 47 13.02 -1.62 -18.11
CA LYS A 47 13.80 -1.35 -19.32
C LYS A 47 13.66 -2.48 -20.34
N ASP A 48 13.68 -3.72 -19.90
CA ASP A 48 13.58 -4.91 -20.74
C ASP A 48 12.12 -5.24 -21.14
N GLY A 49 11.14 -4.47 -20.66
CA GLY A 49 9.73 -4.62 -21.00
C GLY A 49 9.00 -5.77 -20.27
N PHE A 50 9.58 -6.35 -19.23
CA PHE A 50 8.94 -7.38 -18.40
C PHE A 50 8.07 -6.82 -17.28
N LEU A 51 8.21 -5.53 -16.98
CA LEU A 51 7.45 -4.85 -15.95
C LEU A 51 6.87 -3.53 -16.48
N THR A 52 5.64 -3.22 -16.05
CA THR A 52 4.98 -1.96 -16.36
C THR A 52 5.64 -0.82 -15.58
N PRO A 53 6.04 0.29 -16.23
CA PRO A 53 6.54 1.48 -15.55
C PRO A 53 5.45 2.19 -14.75
N PHE A 54 5.85 3.10 -13.86
CA PHE A 54 4.90 3.88 -13.06
C PHE A 54 5.20 5.39 -13.10
N LYS A 55 4.15 6.16 -12.86
CA LYS A 55 4.22 7.61 -12.67
C LYS A 55 3.82 7.94 -11.23
N VAL A 56 4.56 8.81 -10.58
CA VAL A 56 4.23 9.28 -9.24
C VAL A 56 3.50 10.61 -9.32
N LYS A 57 2.32 10.67 -8.71
CA LYS A 57 1.54 11.89 -8.51
C LYS A 57 1.55 12.21 -7.02
N ARG A 58 2.38 13.17 -6.62
CA ARG A 58 2.37 13.67 -5.24
C ARG A 58 1.17 14.60 -5.05
N ILE A 59 0.41 14.35 -4.00
CA ILE A 59 -0.78 15.12 -3.65
C ILE A 59 -0.55 15.63 -2.23
N GLN A 60 -0.18 16.91 -2.15
CA GLN A 60 0.02 17.58 -0.87
C GLN A 60 -1.31 18.17 -0.37
N THR A 61 -1.58 17.96 0.90
CA THR A 61 -2.66 18.61 1.63
C THR A 61 -2.05 19.56 2.64
N THR A 62 -2.72 20.65 2.95
CA THR A 62 -2.20 21.71 3.83
C THR A 62 -2.17 21.34 5.31
N MET A 63 -2.54 20.12 5.67
CA MET A 63 -2.65 19.65 7.04
C MET A 63 -1.67 18.51 7.31
N ASP A 64 -0.38 18.84 7.35
CA ASP A 64 0.69 17.88 7.63
C ASP A 64 1.02 17.82 9.14
N GLU A 65 0.59 18.83 9.91
CA GLU A 65 0.73 18.94 11.35
C GLU A 65 -0.60 19.42 11.94
N TYR A 66 -1.01 18.85 13.04
CA TYR A 66 -2.24 19.19 13.74
C TYR A 66 -1.98 19.37 15.23
N VAL A 67 -2.43 20.47 15.78
CA VAL A 67 -2.41 20.77 17.22
C VAL A 67 -3.82 20.55 17.76
N TYR A 68 -3.98 19.65 18.71
CA TYR A 68 -5.28 19.38 19.31
C TYR A 68 -5.76 20.56 20.14
N THR A 69 -6.97 21.03 19.82
CA THR A 69 -7.72 22.00 20.62
C THR A 69 -8.95 21.26 21.15
N GLY A 70 -9.17 21.23 22.44
CA GLY A 70 -10.15 20.38 23.13
C GLY A 70 -11.60 20.39 22.62
N ASP A 71 -11.93 21.28 21.67
CA ASP A 71 -13.24 21.43 21.04
C ASP A 71 -13.39 20.69 19.70
N ASP A 72 -12.34 19.98 19.21
CA ASP A 72 -12.39 19.32 17.92
C ASP A 72 -13.06 17.94 18.00
N ASP A 73 -14.00 17.69 17.08
CA ASP A 73 -14.61 16.36 16.85
C ASP A 73 -13.59 15.39 16.26
N ILE A 74 -12.79 14.76 17.11
CA ILE A 74 -11.81 13.76 16.72
C ILE A 74 -12.16 12.39 17.32
N LEU A 75 -11.98 11.36 16.52
CA LEU A 75 -11.97 10.01 17.03
C LEU A 75 -10.58 9.73 17.61
N ALA A 76 -10.45 9.91 18.93
CA ALA A 76 -9.26 9.49 19.65
C ALA A 76 -9.18 7.95 19.70
N GLY A 77 -7.96 7.42 19.73
CA GLY A 77 -7.70 6.05 20.10
C GLY A 77 -7.98 5.81 21.59
N GLU A 78 -7.50 4.70 22.15
CA GLU A 78 -7.67 4.36 23.57
C GLU A 78 -6.87 5.25 24.54
N GLU A 79 -6.02 6.14 24.05
CA GLU A 79 -5.18 7.05 24.83
C GLU A 79 -5.87 8.40 25.01
N GLU A 80 -5.80 8.96 26.24
CA GLU A 80 -6.25 10.32 26.52
C GLU A 80 -5.34 11.33 25.79
N ILE A 81 -5.94 12.20 24.99
CA ILE A 81 -5.24 13.26 24.26
C ILE A 81 -5.29 14.53 25.08
N SER A 82 -4.14 15.15 25.29
CA SER A 82 -4.01 16.42 26.01
C SER A 82 -4.17 17.62 25.08
N GLU A 83 -4.83 18.68 25.55
CA GLU A 83 -4.93 19.94 24.82
C GLU A 83 -3.53 20.49 24.52
N GLY A 84 -3.30 20.91 23.29
CA GLY A 84 -2.00 21.38 22.81
C GLY A 84 -1.05 20.29 22.33
N GLU A 85 -1.46 19.02 22.36
CA GLU A 85 -0.65 17.94 21.79
C GLU A 85 -0.53 18.08 20.26
N VAL A 86 0.69 17.87 19.76
CA VAL A 86 1.02 18.02 18.34
C VAL A 86 1.09 16.65 17.69
N PHE A 87 0.33 16.47 16.62
CA PHE A 87 0.31 15.24 15.81
C PHE A 87 0.93 15.48 14.46
N GLU A 88 1.90 14.64 14.11
CA GLU A 88 2.53 14.62 12.78
C GLU A 88 1.84 13.57 11.87
N GLU A 89 2.16 13.59 10.57
CA GLU A 89 1.64 12.63 9.58
C GLU A 89 1.75 11.15 10.02
N LYS A 90 2.81 10.79 10.76
CA LYS A 90 3.02 9.43 11.28
C LYS A 90 2.02 9.01 12.36
N ASP A 91 1.43 9.98 13.07
CA ASP A 91 0.46 9.79 14.16
C ASP A 91 -0.98 9.77 13.62
N MET A 92 -1.21 10.42 12.47
CA MET A 92 -2.50 10.48 11.81
C MET A 92 -3.02 9.08 11.44
N ASN A 93 -4.30 8.87 11.65
CA ASN A 93 -5.01 7.60 11.39
C ASN A 93 -4.50 6.39 12.21
N LYS A 94 -3.69 6.66 13.23
CA LYS A 94 -3.25 5.69 14.26
C LYS A 94 -3.67 6.15 15.64
N LYS A 95 -3.21 7.34 16.06
CA LYS A 95 -3.54 7.94 17.35
C LYS A 95 -4.75 8.86 17.24
N ILE A 96 -4.81 9.65 16.19
CA ILE A 96 -5.86 10.63 15.92
C ILE A 96 -6.44 10.44 14.52
N VAL A 97 -7.74 10.61 14.38
CA VAL A 97 -8.46 10.54 13.11
C VAL A 97 -9.26 11.81 12.89
N ILE A 98 -8.99 12.51 11.78
CA ILE A 98 -9.69 13.71 11.38
C ILE A 98 -10.48 13.39 10.09
N GLU A 99 -11.78 13.12 10.22
CA GLU A 99 -12.61 12.70 9.09
C GLU A 99 -12.60 13.70 7.93
N GLY A 100 -12.68 14.98 8.23
CA GLY A 100 -12.65 16.04 7.20
C GLY A 100 -11.38 16.02 6.34
N ARG A 101 -10.24 15.71 6.94
CA ARG A 101 -8.95 15.55 6.26
C ARG A 101 -9.00 14.33 5.31
N GLU A 102 -9.46 13.20 5.81
CA GLU A 102 -9.54 11.98 5.01
C GLU A 102 -10.59 12.09 3.89
N ARG A 103 -11.71 12.75 4.14
CA ARG A 103 -12.73 13.08 3.11
C ARG A 103 -12.12 13.92 2.00
N LYS A 104 -11.34 14.95 2.33
CA LYS A 104 -10.64 15.77 1.34
C LYS A 104 -9.62 14.96 0.52
N ARG A 105 -8.85 14.09 1.17
CA ARG A 105 -7.92 13.18 0.49
C ARG A 105 -8.64 12.23 -0.48
N VAL A 106 -9.76 11.65 -0.07
CA VAL A 106 -10.59 10.81 -0.91
C VAL A 106 -11.13 11.57 -2.12
N GLN A 107 -11.64 12.79 -1.94
CA GLN A 107 -12.09 13.63 -3.05
C GLN A 107 -10.97 13.93 -4.05
N LEU A 108 -9.78 14.28 -3.56
CA LEU A 108 -8.61 14.53 -4.42
C LEU A 108 -8.17 13.25 -5.15
N MET A 109 -8.22 12.11 -4.48
CA MET A 109 -7.93 10.80 -5.09
C MET A 109 -8.93 10.51 -6.22
N LEU A 110 -10.24 10.57 -5.94
CA LEU A 110 -11.30 10.28 -6.93
C LEU A 110 -11.21 11.21 -8.15
N ASN A 111 -10.87 12.48 -7.95
CA ASN A 111 -10.65 13.43 -9.04
C ASN A 111 -9.36 13.16 -9.85
N SER A 112 -8.48 12.31 -9.35
CA SER A 112 -7.17 12.05 -9.96
C SER A 112 -7.06 10.71 -10.67
N ILE A 113 -8.01 9.80 -10.46
CA ILE A 113 -8.06 8.47 -11.05
C ILE A 113 -9.25 8.32 -11.99
N ASN A 114 -9.18 7.35 -12.91
CA ASN A 114 -10.35 6.93 -13.66
C ASN A 114 -11.22 6.00 -12.78
N PRO A 115 -12.53 6.29 -12.57
CA PRO A 115 -13.38 5.52 -11.67
C PRO A 115 -13.63 4.06 -12.10
N LYS A 116 -13.24 3.68 -13.30
CA LYS A 116 -13.34 2.31 -13.82
C LYS A 116 -12.07 1.49 -13.68
N GLU A 117 -10.99 2.10 -13.22
CA GLU A 117 -9.68 1.45 -13.14
C GLU A 117 -9.44 0.79 -11.78
N LYS A 118 -8.93 -0.44 -11.81
CA LYS A 118 -8.55 -1.18 -10.60
C LYS A 118 -7.55 -0.37 -9.78
N THR A 119 -7.90 -0.10 -8.52
CA THR A 119 -7.15 0.76 -7.60
C THR A 119 -6.92 0.08 -6.27
N LEU A 120 -5.67 0.10 -5.77
CA LEU A 120 -5.32 -0.32 -4.41
C LEU A 120 -5.03 0.90 -3.55
N VAL A 121 -5.67 1.00 -2.38
CA VAL A 121 -5.48 2.09 -1.41
C VAL A 121 -4.87 1.54 -0.12
N PHE A 122 -3.66 1.96 0.21
CA PHE A 122 -2.94 1.55 1.41
C PHE A 122 -3.18 2.54 2.55
N CYS A 123 -3.80 2.06 3.63
CA CYS A 123 -4.24 2.82 4.80
C CYS A 123 -3.40 2.49 6.05
N ALA A 124 -3.39 3.39 7.03
CA ALA A 124 -2.56 3.29 8.24
C ALA A 124 -2.98 2.15 9.18
N SER A 125 -4.29 1.89 9.28
CA SER A 125 -4.88 0.89 10.16
C SER A 125 -6.07 0.20 9.50
N ILE A 126 -6.59 -0.85 10.14
CA ILE A 126 -7.81 -1.54 9.69
C ILE A 126 -9.04 -0.61 9.81
N ALA A 127 -9.10 0.20 10.87
CA ALA A 127 -10.14 1.21 11.05
C ALA A 127 -10.09 2.28 9.95
N HIS A 128 -8.90 2.82 9.68
CA HIS A 128 -8.67 3.77 8.61
C HIS A 128 -9.08 3.20 7.24
N ALA A 129 -8.72 1.94 6.94
CA ALA A 129 -9.15 1.29 5.69
C ALA A 129 -10.68 1.17 5.58
N GLY A 130 -11.38 0.94 6.70
CA GLY A 130 -12.84 0.95 6.74
C GLY A 130 -13.43 2.34 6.46
N MET A 131 -12.93 3.36 7.13
CA MET A 131 -13.35 4.75 6.93
C MET A 131 -13.13 5.20 5.47
N VAL A 132 -11.94 4.98 4.93
CA VAL A 132 -11.61 5.36 3.54
C VAL A 132 -12.52 4.64 2.55
N ARG A 133 -12.83 3.34 2.76
CA ARG A 133 -13.83 2.61 1.96
C ARG A 133 -15.18 3.31 1.99
N ASP A 134 -15.67 3.68 3.17
CA ASP A 134 -16.98 4.31 3.32
C ASP A 134 -17.01 5.69 2.67
N LEU A 135 -15.96 6.48 2.85
CA LEU A 135 -15.81 7.78 2.20
C LEU A 135 -15.74 7.65 0.67
N ILE A 136 -15.01 6.67 0.13
CA ILE A 136 -14.97 6.44 -1.32
C ILE A 136 -16.36 6.12 -1.88
N ASN A 137 -17.13 5.25 -1.20
CA ASN A 137 -18.48 4.91 -1.64
C ASN A 137 -19.45 6.08 -1.47
N GLN A 138 -19.28 6.95 -0.49
CA GLN A 138 -20.11 8.15 -0.29
C GLN A 138 -19.82 9.27 -1.30
N GLU A 139 -18.54 9.50 -1.59
CA GLU A 139 -18.10 10.60 -2.47
C GLU A 139 -18.15 10.24 -3.97
N SER A 140 -18.28 8.94 -4.30
CA SER A 140 -18.42 8.49 -5.69
C SER A 140 -19.83 8.74 -6.23
N VAL A 141 -19.92 9.07 -7.52
CA VAL A 141 -21.22 9.34 -8.17
C VAL A 141 -21.89 8.02 -8.55
N ASN A 142 -22.99 7.68 -7.85
CA ASN A 142 -23.78 6.46 -8.08
C ASN A 142 -22.92 5.19 -8.16
N PRO A 143 -22.08 4.89 -7.16
CA PRO A 143 -21.26 3.71 -7.20
C PRO A 143 -22.12 2.45 -7.17
N PRO A 144 -21.78 1.40 -7.94
CA PRO A 144 -22.44 0.11 -7.80
C PRO A 144 -22.12 -0.50 -6.42
N ALA A 145 -22.93 -1.49 -6.01
CA ALA A 145 -22.61 -2.29 -4.84
C ALA A 145 -21.22 -2.91 -5.00
N ASP A 146 -20.45 -2.97 -3.94
CA ASP A 146 -19.06 -3.48 -3.93
C ASP A 146 -18.07 -2.70 -4.82
N TYR A 147 -18.37 -1.42 -5.14
CA TYR A 147 -17.44 -0.56 -5.87
C TYR A 147 -16.11 -0.42 -5.15
N CYS A 148 -16.15 -0.02 -3.88
CA CYS A 148 -14.99 -0.02 -2.99
C CYS A 148 -15.25 -0.96 -1.81
N VAL A 149 -14.33 -1.92 -1.60
CA VAL A 149 -14.41 -2.87 -0.49
C VAL A 149 -13.12 -2.87 0.31
N ARG A 150 -13.23 -3.23 1.60
CA ARG A 150 -12.08 -3.39 2.48
C ARG A 150 -11.59 -4.84 2.45
N VAL A 151 -10.27 -5.00 2.36
CA VAL A 151 -9.61 -6.31 2.46
C VAL A 151 -8.45 -6.23 3.45
N THR A 152 -8.69 -6.70 4.67
CA THR A 152 -7.71 -6.70 5.76
C THR A 152 -7.64 -8.07 6.44
N ALA A 153 -6.74 -8.26 7.39
CA ALA A 153 -6.61 -9.51 8.12
C ALA A 153 -7.88 -9.87 8.93
N LYS A 154 -8.74 -8.89 9.24
CA LYS A 154 -10.00 -9.13 9.97
C LYS A 154 -11.17 -9.53 9.06
N ASP A 155 -11.06 -9.35 7.75
CA ASP A 155 -12.19 -9.55 6.83
C ASP A 155 -12.33 -11.02 6.35
N THR A 156 -11.48 -11.92 6.85
CA THR A 156 -11.53 -13.39 6.67
C THR A 156 -12.07 -13.85 5.30
N THR A 157 -13.08 -14.70 5.28
CA THR A 157 -13.68 -15.30 4.07
C THR A 157 -14.26 -14.27 3.09
N THR A 158 -14.91 -13.22 3.60
CA THR A 158 -15.48 -12.14 2.76
C THR A 158 -14.38 -11.35 2.08
N GLY A 159 -13.32 -11.00 2.83
CA GLY A 159 -12.15 -10.32 2.26
C GLY A 159 -11.43 -11.16 1.22
N ASP A 160 -11.29 -12.46 1.43
CA ASP A 160 -10.68 -13.36 0.47
C ASP A 160 -11.53 -13.53 -0.80
N THR A 161 -12.86 -13.49 -0.67
CA THR A 161 -13.79 -13.50 -1.82
C THR A 161 -13.65 -12.23 -2.64
N HIS A 162 -13.67 -11.06 -1.99
CA HIS A 162 -13.47 -9.77 -2.67
C HIS A 162 -12.09 -9.69 -3.35
N LEU A 163 -11.05 -10.22 -2.70
CA LEU A 163 -9.71 -10.26 -3.29
C LEU A 163 -9.68 -11.12 -4.56
N ARG A 164 -10.27 -12.30 -4.54
CA ARG A 164 -10.36 -13.17 -5.73
C ARG A 164 -11.12 -12.48 -6.87
N GLN A 165 -12.24 -11.81 -6.56
CA GLN A 165 -13.01 -11.06 -7.55
C GLN A 165 -12.20 -9.88 -8.11
N PHE A 166 -11.44 -9.19 -7.28
CA PHE A 166 -10.57 -8.10 -7.73
C PHE A 166 -9.44 -8.58 -8.64
N GLN A 167 -8.88 -9.76 -8.36
CA GLN A 167 -7.82 -10.38 -9.17
C GLN A 167 -8.33 -10.96 -10.49
N ASP A 168 -9.62 -11.23 -10.60
CA ASP A 168 -10.26 -11.70 -11.81
C ASP A 168 -10.35 -10.58 -12.83
N ASN A 169 -9.69 -10.74 -13.98
CA ASN A 169 -9.63 -9.72 -15.02
C ASN A 169 -10.96 -9.57 -15.78
N GLU A 170 -11.83 -10.58 -15.73
CA GLU A 170 -13.16 -10.53 -16.35
C GLU A 170 -14.17 -9.75 -15.48
N LYS A 171 -13.83 -9.50 -14.22
CA LYS A 171 -14.69 -8.76 -13.28
C LYS A 171 -14.27 -7.32 -13.14
N THR A 172 -15.22 -6.41 -13.30
CA THR A 172 -15.03 -4.98 -13.06
C THR A 172 -15.11 -4.63 -11.57
N LEU A 173 -15.89 -5.39 -10.79
CA LEU A 173 -16.07 -5.19 -9.35
C LEU A 173 -15.39 -6.28 -8.53
N PRO A 174 -14.88 -5.94 -7.35
CA PRO A 174 -14.69 -4.56 -6.87
C PRO A 174 -13.68 -3.80 -7.73
N THR A 175 -13.88 -2.48 -7.86
CA THR A 175 -12.96 -1.62 -8.60
C THR A 175 -11.86 -1.09 -7.69
N ILE A 176 -12.19 -0.77 -6.44
CA ILE A 176 -11.23 -0.22 -5.46
C ILE A 176 -11.13 -1.14 -4.26
N LEU A 177 -9.91 -1.46 -3.83
CA LEU A 177 -9.64 -2.14 -2.56
C LEU A 177 -8.94 -1.20 -1.59
N THR A 178 -9.47 -1.08 -0.38
CA THR A 178 -8.75 -0.46 0.74
C THR A 178 -8.14 -1.53 1.64
N THR A 179 -6.91 -1.34 2.06
CA THR A 179 -6.18 -2.28 2.90
C THR A 179 -5.24 -1.58 3.87
N SER A 180 -4.82 -2.26 4.92
CA SER A 180 -3.75 -1.80 5.80
C SER A 180 -2.40 -2.43 5.42
N GLN A 181 -2.12 -3.63 5.91
CA GLN A 181 -0.86 -4.34 5.65
C GLN A 181 -1.03 -5.62 4.83
N LYS A 182 -2.23 -6.23 4.84
CA LYS A 182 -2.47 -7.56 4.25
C LYS A 182 -2.06 -7.64 2.77
N LEU A 183 -2.33 -6.62 1.99
CA LEU A 183 -2.12 -6.63 0.54
C LEU A 183 -0.75 -6.10 0.08
N SER A 184 0.16 -5.78 1.00
CA SER A 184 1.56 -5.51 0.62
C SER A 184 2.24 -6.77 0.05
N THR A 185 1.75 -7.95 0.42
CA THR A 185 2.17 -9.25 -0.14
C THR A 185 0.94 -10.05 -0.61
N GLY A 186 1.10 -10.94 -1.60
CA GLY A 186 0.08 -11.92 -1.96
C GLY A 186 -1.05 -11.45 -2.88
N VAL A 187 -1.04 -10.23 -3.41
CA VAL A 187 -1.98 -9.79 -4.45
C VAL A 187 -1.36 -9.98 -5.83
N ASP A 188 -2.02 -10.72 -6.68
CA ASP A 188 -1.63 -10.93 -8.07
C ASP A 188 -2.75 -10.50 -9.04
N ALA A 189 -3.07 -9.21 -9.03
CA ALA A 189 -4.00 -8.60 -9.96
C ALA A 189 -3.22 -7.91 -11.09
N LEU A 190 -3.36 -8.38 -12.32
CA LEU A 190 -2.60 -7.89 -13.46
C LEU A 190 -2.97 -6.45 -13.83
N ASN A 191 -4.27 -6.14 -13.76
CA ASN A 191 -4.84 -4.87 -14.23
C ASN A 191 -4.93 -3.79 -13.15
N ILE A 192 -3.99 -3.74 -12.20
CA ILE A 192 -3.92 -2.60 -11.26
C ILE A 192 -3.37 -1.38 -12.01
N ARG A 193 -4.17 -0.32 -12.08
CA ARG A 193 -3.83 0.94 -12.76
C ARG A 193 -3.44 2.05 -11.78
N ASN A 194 -3.89 1.96 -10.52
CA ASN A 194 -3.58 2.95 -9.51
C ASN A 194 -3.20 2.28 -8.18
N ILE A 195 -2.17 2.81 -7.55
CA ILE A 195 -1.78 2.51 -6.17
C ILE A 195 -1.79 3.82 -5.41
N VAL A 196 -2.54 3.88 -4.30
CA VAL A 196 -2.67 5.10 -3.50
C VAL A 196 -2.09 4.86 -2.11
N LEU A 197 -1.17 5.73 -1.71
CA LEU A 197 -0.50 5.71 -0.42
C LEU A 197 -1.14 6.77 0.49
N MET A 198 -1.96 6.32 1.45
CA MET A 198 -2.58 7.14 2.50
C MET A 198 -1.97 6.87 3.87
N ARG A 199 -0.84 6.19 3.91
CA ARG A 199 -0.03 5.95 5.11
C ARG A 199 1.46 6.08 4.82
N PRO A 200 2.26 6.48 5.80
CA PRO A 200 3.71 6.45 5.67
C PRO A 200 4.23 5.04 5.32
N VAL A 201 5.23 5.01 4.47
CA VAL A 201 5.97 3.79 4.13
C VAL A 201 7.36 3.91 4.75
N ASN A 202 7.71 2.96 5.62
CA ASN A 202 8.84 3.13 6.54
C ASN A 202 10.18 2.65 5.98
N ASN A 203 10.16 1.87 4.90
CA ASN A 203 11.39 1.34 4.33
C ASN A 203 11.25 1.00 2.84
N MET A 204 12.39 0.95 2.14
CA MET A 204 12.48 0.64 0.71
C MET A 204 11.89 -0.74 0.36
N ILE A 205 12.03 -1.73 1.24
CA ILE A 205 11.50 -3.08 1.00
C ILE A 205 9.98 -3.04 0.88
N GLU A 206 9.32 -2.39 1.84
CA GLU A 206 7.87 -2.22 1.85
C GLU A 206 7.42 -1.42 0.62
N PHE A 207 8.11 -0.32 0.31
CA PHE A 207 7.82 0.48 -0.88
C PHE A 207 7.87 -0.36 -2.15
N LYS A 208 8.96 -1.11 -2.36
CA LYS A 208 9.10 -2.02 -3.52
C LYS A 208 8.01 -3.10 -3.57
N GLN A 209 7.61 -3.65 -2.42
CA GLN A 209 6.52 -4.62 -2.34
C GLN A 209 5.18 -4.04 -2.77
N ILE A 210 4.87 -2.82 -2.33
CA ILE A 210 3.65 -2.09 -2.70
C ILE A 210 3.65 -1.77 -4.19
N ILE A 211 4.72 -1.14 -4.70
CA ILE A 211 4.85 -0.77 -6.11
C ILE A 211 4.81 -2.01 -7.01
N GLY A 212 5.45 -3.10 -6.59
CA GLY A 212 5.43 -4.38 -7.29
C GLY A 212 4.03 -4.95 -7.56
N ARG A 213 2.99 -4.48 -6.86
CA ARG A 213 1.59 -4.86 -7.16
C ARG A 213 1.08 -4.25 -8.47
N GLY A 214 1.60 -3.09 -8.87
CA GLY A 214 1.23 -2.42 -10.11
C GLY A 214 2.11 -2.77 -11.31
N THR A 215 3.26 -3.42 -11.13
CA THR A 215 4.22 -3.65 -12.21
C THR A 215 3.87 -4.78 -13.18
N ARG A 216 2.82 -5.56 -12.90
CA ARG A 216 2.38 -6.63 -13.80
C ARG A 216 1.99 -6.10 -15.16
N LEU A 217 2.40 -6.80 -16.21
CA LEU A 217 1.97 -6.47 -17.57
C LEU A 217 0.50 -6.84 -17.76
N PHE A 218 -0.21 -6.01 -18.49
CA PHE A 218 -1.58 -6.23 -18.90
C PHE A 218 -1.85 -5.50 -20.21
N GLU A 219 -2.82 -5.95 -20.99
CA GLU A 219 -3.21 -5.33 -22.25
C GLU A 219 -3.58 -3.86 -22.03
N ASP A 220 -3.12 -2.98 -22.91
CA ASP A 220 -3.33 -1.52 -22.86
C ASP A 220 -2.84 -0.83 -21.56
N LYS A 221 -1.99 -1.49 -20.78
CA LYS A 221 -1.39 -0.93 -19.58
C LYS A 221 0.04 -0.46 -19.84
N PHE A 222 0.19 0.74 -20.35
CA PHE A 222 1.50 1.34 -20.64
C PHE A 222 2.21 1.85 -19.38
N TYR A 223 1.47 2.19 -18.35
CA TYR A 223 1.96 2.58 -17.01
C TYR A 223 0.86 2.42 -15.98
N PHE A 224 1.23 2.47 -14.71
CA PHE A 224 0.29 2.68 -13.61
C PHE A 224 0.65 3.94 -12.82
N THR A 225 -0.29 4.46 -12.05
CA THR A 225 -0.12 5.68 -11.27
C THR A 225 0.05 5.37 -9.79
N VAL A 226 1.01 6.01 -9.15
CA VAL A 226 1.18 6.01 -7.69
C VAL A 226 0.72 7.37 -7.17
N GLY A 227 -0.44 7.40 -6.50
CA GLY A 227 -0.94 8.57 -5.78
C GLY A 227 -0.32 8.62 -4.39
N ASP A 228 0.55 9.58 -4.15
CA ASP A 228 1.31 9.69 -2.90
C ASP A 228 0.82 10.89 -2.08
N PHE A 229 0.07 10.61 -1.00
CA PHE A 229 -0.47 11.59 -0.05
C PHE A 229 0.43 11.83 1.16
N VAL A 230 1.51 11.07 1.28
CA VAL A 230 2.35 11.05 2.50
C VAL A 230 3.82 11.33 2.21
N GLY A 231 4.16 11.67 0.97
CA GLY A 231 5.54 11.96 0.56
C GLY A 231 6.46 10.74 0.55
N ALA A 232 5.92 9.52 0.59
CA ALA A 232 6.71 8.29 0.63
C ALA A 232 7.66 8.17 -0.55
N SER A 233 7.22 8.60 -1.74
CA SER A 233 8.03 8.53 -2.96
C SER A 233 9.29 9.41 -2.92
N ALA A 234 9.28 10.49 -2.12
CA ALA A 234 10.45 11.37 -1.97
C ALA A 234 11.60 10.66 -1.25
N ASN A 235 11.25 9.81 -0.27
CA ASN A 235 12.24 9.09 0.55
C ASN A 235 12.88 7.91 -0.20
N PHE A 236 12.30 7.51 -1.33
CA PHE A 236 12.68 6.32 -2.08
C PHE A 236 12.95 6.60 -3.56
N ALA A 237 12.96 7.87 -3.98
CA ALA A 237 13.47 8.25 -5.28
C ALA A 237 14.97 7.90 -5.33
N ASP A 238 15.37 7.04 -6.26
CA ASP A 238 16.78 6.83 -6.58
C ASP A 238 17.35 8.18 -7.07
N PRO A 239 18.50 8.63 -6.53
CA PRO A 239 19.12 9.88 -6.98
C PRO A 239 19.56 9.83 -8.43
#